data_bd7163e625776c0356afaecabfa45805
#
_entry.id   bd7163e625776c0356afaecabfa45805
#
_cell.length_a   1.000
_cell.length_b   1.000
_cell.length_c   1.000
_cell.angle_alpha   90.00
_cell.angle_beta   90.00
_cell.angle_gamma   90.00
#
_symmetry.space_group_name_H-M   'P 1'
#
loop_
_entity.id
_entity.type
_entity.pdbx_description
1 polymer ?
#
loop_
_entity_poly.entity_id
_entity_poly.type
_entity_poly.pdbx_seq_one_letter_code
_entity_poly.pdbx_strand_id
1 'polypeptide(L)'
;MENLRGRLILHAEKVRKLEEMEAILAGVFSQEAMAGREKFETLVRQVIKPAFDEFKATLRELGRDAVIITNLTHSPVQSIGLTLVDRYLSFGAGKTLKLVNPKQDISKGTNTKFYEVYRSEDLVYVRQRADPQLAPISTQVAYGDIIPKFLENELASFFERAYPTTS
;
A
#
# COMPACT_ATOMS: atom_id res chain seq x y z
N MET A 1 43.77 -31.69 -2.10
CA MET A 1 42.82 -31.52 -3.22
C MET A 1 41.60 -32.41 -3.08
N GLU A 2 41.76 -33.67 -2.72
CA GLU A 2 40.61 -34.57 -2.50
C GLU A 2 39.66 -34.10 -1.38
N ASN A 3 40.23 -33.57 -0.29
CA ASN A 3 39.43 -33.05 0.83
C ASN A 3 38.58 -31.84 0.46
N LEU A 4 39.08 -30.95 -0.37
CA LEU A 4 38.33 -29.76 -0.82
C LEU A 4 37.17 -30.17 -1.70
N ARG A 5 37.41 -31.06 -2.66
CA ARG A 5 36.37 -31.56 -3.55
C ARG A 5 35.25 -32.27 -2.78
N GLY A 6 35.63 -33.14 -1.85
CA GLY A 6 34.67 -33.86 -1.02
C GLY A 6 33.81 -32.95 -0.16
N ARG A 7 34.43 -31.91 0.42
CA ARG A 7 33.70 -30.91 1.22
C ARG A 7 32.71 -30.09 0.37
N LEU A 8 33.13 -29.71 -0.84
CA LEU A 8 32.28 -28.94 -1.75
C LEU A 8 31.07 -29.77 -2.22
N ILE A 9 31.32 -31.04 -2.57
CA ILE A 9 30.22 -31.94 -2.97
C ILE A 9 29.25 -32.16 -1.84
N LEU A 10 29.74 -32.41 -0.63
CA LEU A 10 28.89 -32.62 0.55
C LEU A 10 28.04 -31.37 0.87
N HIS A 11 28.66 -30.20 0.79
CA HIS A 11 27.97 -28.95 1.02
C HIS A 11 26.91 -28.67 -0.06
N ALA A 12 27.24 -28.90 -1.32
CA ALA A 12 26.32 -28.75 -2.44
C ALA A 12 25.10 -29.66 -2.30
N GLU A 13 25.26 -30.89 -1.80
CA GLU A 13 24.16 -31.80 -1.51
C GLU A 13 23.23 -31.26 -0.41
N LYS A 14 23.82 -30.68 0.66
CA LYS A 14 23.05 -30.07 1.73
C LYS A 14 22.24 -28.86 1.24
N VAL A 15 22.86 -28.01 0.43
CA VAL A 15 22.19 -26.86 -0.18
C VAL A 15 21.04 -27.32 -1.06
N ARG A 16 21.24 -28.33 -1.88
CA ARG A 16 20.20 -28.90 -2.74
C ARG A 16 19.00 -29.41 -1.94
N LYS A 17 19.27 -30.13 -0.83
CA LYS A 17 18.20 -30.63 0.05
C LYS A 17 17.41 -29.51 0.70
N LEU A 18 18.10 -28.43 1.12
CA LEU A 18 17.43 -27.26 1.68
C LEU A 18 16.55 -26.55 0.62
N GLU A 19 17.05 -26.42 -0.59
CA GLU A 19 16.28 -25.83 -1.70
C GLU A 19 15.06 -26.68 -2.05
N GLU A 20 15.19 -28.00 -2.05
CA GLU A 20 14.07 -28.91 -2.26
C GLU A 20 13.01 -28.79 -1.14
N MET A 21 13.44 -28.67 0.11
CA MET A 21 12.54 -28.46 1.24
C MET A 21 11.83 -27.11 1.14
N GLU A 22 12.54 -26.06 0.79
CA GLU A 22 11.98 -24.73 0.59
C GLU A 22 10.94 -24.74 -0.56
N ALA A 23 11.23 -25.43 -1.65
CA ALA A 23 10.32 -25.58 -2.77
C ALA A 23 9.04 -26.34 -2.38
N ILE A 24 9.15 -27.39 -1.57
CA ILE A 24 8.02 -28.15 -1.06
C ILE A 24 7.17 -27.29 -0.13
N LEU A 25 7.81 -26.57 0.81
CA LEU A 25 7.13 -25.66 1.71
C LEU A 25 6.47 -24.51 0.97
N ALA A 26 7.15 -23.92 -0.02
CA ALA A 26 6.58 -22.89 -0.88
C ALA A 26 5.37 -23.41 -1.66
N GLY A 27 5.39 -24.68 -2.11
CA GLY A 27 4.27 -25.31 -2.78
C GLY A 27 3.06 -25.51 -1.86
N VAL A 28 3.28 -25.86 -0.58
CA VAL A 28 2.20 -26.02 0.41
C VAL A 28 1.61 -24.66 0.80
N PHE A 29 2.46 -23.65 1.03
CA PHE A 29 2.01 -22.32 1.41
C PHE A 29 1.48 -21.51 0.22
N SER A 30 1.86 -21.83 -1.03
CA SER A 30 1.48 -21.05 -2.20
C SER A 30 -0.01 -21.07 -2.51
N GLN A 31 -0.72 -22.14 -2.18
CA GLN A 31 -2.17 -22.21 -2.43
C GLN A 31 -2.96 -21.27 -1.52
N GLU A 32 -2.65 -21.24 -0.24
CA GLU A 32 -3.28 -20.31 0.72
C GLU A 32 -2.87 -18.87 0.43
N ALA A 33 -1.59 -18.64 0.15
CA ALA A 33 -1.07 -17.32 -0.23
C ALA A 33 -1.70 -16.82 -1.52
N MET A 34 -1.89 -17.68 -2.52
CA MET A 34 -2.54 -17.32 -3.79
C MET A 34 -4.02 -17.00 -3.58
N ALA A 35 -4.74 -17.77 -2.77
CA ALA A 35 -6.14 -17.50 -2.45
C ALA A 35 -6.29 -16.14 -1.74
N GLY A 36 -5.40 -15.83 -0.81
CA GLY A 36 -5.37 -14.54 -0.12
C GLY A 36 -5.05 -13.38 -1.07
N ARG A 37 -4.13 -13.58 -2.00
CA ARG A 37 -3.79 -12.60 -3.03
C ARG A 37 -4.96 -12.31 -3.95
N GLU A 38 -5.59 -13.35 -4.47
CA GLU A 38 -6.75 -13.21 -5.36
C GLU A 38 -7.90 -12.49 -4.66
N LYS A 39 -8.14 -12.82 -3.42
CA LYS A 39 -9.17 -12.19 -2.61
C LYS A 39 -8.89 -10.68 -2.43
N PHE A 40 -7.66 -10.33 -2.11
CA PHE A 40 -7.27 -8.93 -1.95
C PHE A 40 -7.27 -8.18 -3.29
N GLU A 41 -6.76 -8.79 -4.34
CA GLU A 41 -6.76 -8.19 -5.68
C GLU A 41 -8.19 -7.94 -6.17
N THR A 42 -9.10 -8.86 -5.91
CA THR A 42 -10.52 -8.70 -6.24
C THR A 42 -11.13 -7.54 -5.47
N LEU A 43 -10.84 -7.45 -4.17
CA LEU A 43 -11.28 -6.35 -3.33
C LEU A 43 -10.76 -5.00 -3.85
N VAL A 44 -9.48 -4.94 -4.20
CA VAL A 44 -8.87 -3.73 -4.76
C VAL A 44 -9.56 -3.33 -6.07
N ARG A 45 -9.71 -4.27 -7.00
CA ARG A 45 -10.27 -3.96 -8.33
C ARG A 45 -11.74 -3.59 -8.28
N GLN A 46 -12.52 -4.26 -7.44
CA GLN A 46 -13.98 -4.10 -7.43
C GLN A 46 -14.47 -3.04 -6.47
N VAL A 47 -13.77 -2.79 -5.39
CA VAL A 47 -14.23 -1.93 -4.31
C VAL A 47 -13.31 -0.76 -4.04
N ILE A 48 -12.03 -1.03 -3.75
CA ILE A 48 -11.12 0.01 -3.23
C ILE A 48 -10.69 0.97 -4.34
N LYS A 49 -10.21 0.44 -5.46
CA LYS A 49 -9.72 1.28 -6.57
C LYS A 49 -10.81 2.16 -7.15
N PRO A 50 -12.03 1.68 -7.41
CA PRO A 50 -13.12 2.55 -7.86
C PRO A 50 -13.41 3.68 -6.87
N ALA A 51 -13.42 3.42 -5.58
CA ALA A 51 -13.63 4.43 -4.55
C ALA A 51 -12.49 5.45 -4.53
N PHE A 52 -11.25 5.00 -4.65
CA PHE A 52 -10.08 5.89 -4.70
C PHE A 52 -10.07 6.74 -5.96
N ASP A 53 -10.42 6.16 -7.11
CA ASP A 53 -10.51 6.90 -8.38
C ASP A 53 -11.59 7.98 -8.32
N GLU A 54 -12.74 7.69 -7.75
CA GLU A 54 -13.82 8.66 -7.53
C GLU A 54 -13.39 9.77 -6.58
N PHE A 55 -12.74 9.42 -5.49
CA PHE A 55 -12.20 10.38 -4.53
C PHE A 55 -11.17 11.30 -5.20
N LYS A 56 -10.27 10.74 -5.99
CA LYS A 56 -9.28 11.52 -6.75
C LYS A 56 -9.94 12.47 -7.74
N ALA A 57 -10.94 12.00 -8.48
CA ALA A 57 -11.68 12.82 -9.43
C ALA A 57 -12.37 14.00 -8.75
N THR A 58 -12.99 13.75 -7.60
CA THR A 58 -13.65 14.79 -6.79
C THR A 58 -12.62 15.79 -6.26
N LEU A 59 -11.46 15.32 -5.80
CA LEU A 59 -10.38 16.21 -5.37
C LEU A 59 -9.94 17.15 -6.48
N ARG A 60 -9.85 16.65 -7.72
CA ARG A 60 -9.48 17.48 -8.87
C ARG A 60 -10.49 18.57 -9.16
N GLU A 61 -11.77 18.26 -9.02
CA GLU A 61 -12.83 19.27 -9.13
C GLU A 61 -12.70 20.37 -8.07
N LEU A 62 -12.17 20.02 -6.91
CA LEU A 62 -11.91 20.96 -5.81
C LEU A 62 -10.54 21.66 -5.92
N GLY A 63 -9.82 21.45 -7.02
CA GLY A 63 -8.50 22.03 -7.22
C GLY A 63 -7.38 21.32 -6.47
N ARG A 64 -7.61 20.12 -5.99
CA ARG A 64 -6.61 19.28 -5.31
C ARG A 64 -6.31 18.03 -6.10
N ASP A 65 -5.39 17.22 -5.65
CA ASP A 65 -5.09 15.95 -6.29
C ASP A 65 -4.62 14.91 -5.26
N ALA A 66 -4.60 13.67 -5.71
CA ALA A 66 -4.04 12.56 -4.96
C ALA A 66 -3.26 11.65 -5.91
N VAL A 67 -2.26 10.96 -5.38
CA VAL A 67 -1.53 9.92 -6.11
C VAL A 67 -1.96 8.58 -5.54
N ILE A 68 -2.37 7.68 -6.42
CA ILE A 68 -2.75 6.31 -6.06
C ILE A 68 -1.60 5.38 -6.41
N ILE A 69 -1.13 4.61 -5.45
CA ILE A 69 -0.08 3.63 -5.64
C ILE A 69 -0.61 2.26 -5.25
N THR A 70 -0.48 1.33 -6.18
CA THR A 70 -0.93 -0.05 -6.01
C THR A 70 0.27 -0.97 -6.03
N ASN A 71 0.41 -1.82 -5.02
CA ASN A 71 1.44 -2.84 -4.95
C ASN A 71 0.80 -4.20 -4.68
N LEU A 72 0.58 -4.97 -5.76
CA LEU A 72 -0.09 -6.27 -5.68
C LEU A 72 0.85 -7.44 -6.03
N THR A 73 2.11 -7.16 -6.42
CA THR A 73 2.86 -8.14 -7.18
C THR A 73 3.86 -9.01 -6.42
N HIS A 74 4.67 -8.52 -5.50
CA HIS A 74 5.79 -9.36 -5.01
C HIS A 74 6.12 -9.25 -3.54
N SER A 75 5.33 -8.54 -2.79
CA SER A 75 5.58 -8.40 -1.37
C SER A 75 4.69 -9.35 -0.58
N PRO A 76 5.13 -9.84 0.58
CA PRO A 76 4.20 -10.45 1.53
C PRO A 76 3.11 -9.46 1.95
N VAL A 77 3.32 -8.18 1.72
CA VAL A 77 2.36 -7.10 1.99
C VAL A 77 1.87 -6.52 0.67
N GLN A 78 0.62 -6.81 0.32
CA GLN A 78 -0.04 -6.18 -0.81
C GLN A 78 -0.78 -4.94 -0.34
N SER A 79 -0.77 -3.88 -1.15
CA SER A 79 -1.38 -2.63 -0.74
C SER A 79 -1.93 -1.81 -1.91
N ILE A 80 -2.88 -0.95 -1.60
CA ILE A 80 -3.29 0.17 -2.41
C ILE A 80 -3.41 1.38 -1.50
N GLY A 81 -2.73 2.46 -1.87
CA GLY A 81 -2.74 3.68 -1.08
C GLY A 81 -2.95 4.91 -1.92
N LEU A 82 -3.43 5.96 -1.28
CA LEU A 82 -3.46 7.28 -1.87
C LEU A 82 -2.74 8.27 -0.96
N THR A 83 -2.05 9.20 -1.59
CA THR A 83 -1.37 10.31 -0.91
C THR A 83 -1.93 11.61 -1.45
N LEU A 84 -2.34 12.49 -0.55
CA LEU A 84 -2.81 13.81 -0.93
C LEU A 84 -1.63 14.66 -1.41
N VAL A 85 -1.84 15.32 -2.52
CA VAL A 85 -0.84 16.20 -3.13
C VAL A 85 -1.39 17.61 -3.10
N ASP A 86 -0.66 18.51 -2.46
CA ASP A 86 -0.99 19.93 -2.51
C ASP A 86 -0.55 20.49 -3.87
N ARG A 87 -1.48 20.63 -4.76
CA ARG A 87 -1.26 21.10 -6.14
C ARG A 87 -0.77 22.53 -6.21
N TYR A 88 -1.04 23.30 -5.18
CA TYR A 88 -0.80 24.72 -5.18
C TYR A 88 0.22 25.15 -4.14
N LEU A 89 1.46 24.77 -4.37
CA LEU A 89 2.53 25.63 -3.91
C LEU A 89 2.66 26.72 -4.98
N SER A 90 1.85 27.76 -4.87
CA SER A 90 2.04 28.94 -5.67
C SER A 90 3.28 29.62 -5.19
N PHE A 91 4.34 29.49 -5.94
CA PHE A 91 5.57 30.22 -5.68
C PHE A 91 5.48 31.58 -6.35
N GLY A 92 5.11 32.60 -5.59
CA GLY A 92 5.23 33.99 -5.93
C GLY A 92 4.75 34.35 -7.35
N ALA A 93 5.01 35.55 -7.79
CA ALA A 93 4.58 36.08 -9.09
C ALA A 93 5.18 35.36 -10.30
N GLY A 94 6.07 34.42 -10.09
CA GLY A 94 6.76 33.72 -11.21
C GLY A 94 6.16 32.38 -11.63
N LYS A 95 5.31 31.77 -10.86
CA LYS A 95 4.29 30.80 -11.30
C LYS A 95 4.68 29.46 -11.90
N THR A 96 5.64 28.80 -11.34
CA THR A 96 5.82 27.38 -11.63
C THR A 96 5.16 26.54 -10.53
N LEU A 97 4.10 25.81 -10.93
CA LEU A 97 3.52 24.78 -10.09
C LEU A 97 4.51 23.65 -9.94
N LYS A 98 5.19 23.55 -8.81
CA LYS A 98 5.93 22.35 -8.46
C LYS A 98 4.95 21.32 -7.93
N LEU A 99 4.64 20.35 -8.77
CA LEU A 99 4.13 19.09 -8.30
C LEU A 99 5.17 18.50 -7.36
N VAL A 100 4.81 18.32 -6.10
CA VAL A 100 5.61 17.51 -5.19
C VAL A 100 5.75 16.15 -5.86
N ASN A 101 6.99 15.70 -6.06
CA ASN A 101 7.27 14.48 -6.78
C ASN A 101 6.50 13.30 -6.13
N PRO A 102 5.51 12.71 -6.82
CA PRO A 102 4.71 11.63 -6.24
C PRO A 102 5.50 10.36 -5.93
N LYS A 103 6.74 10.27 -6.43
CA LYS A 103 7.64 9.16 -6.12
C LYS A 103 8.42 9.35 -4.83
N GLN A 104 8.33 10.52 -4.21
CA GLN A 104 8.88 10.70 -2.87
C GLN A 104 7.94 10.05 -1.85
N ASP A 105 8.05 8.78 -1.82
CA ASP A 105 8.00 8.01 -0.61
C ASP A 105 6.79 8.18 0.30
N ILE A 106 5.71 7.54 -0.12
CA ILE A 106 4.52 7.34 0.71
C ILE A 106 4.87 6.65 2.03
N SER A 107 5.92 5.84 2.07
CA SER A 107 6.30 5.09 3.28
C SER A 107 7.21 5.84 4.23
N LYS A 108 7.91 6.88 3.78
CA LYS A 108 8.92 7.59 4.56
C LYS A 108 8.71 9.08 4.68
N GLY A 109 7.71 9.64 4.01
CA GLY A 109 7.42 11.06 4.09
C GLY A 109 6.84 11.44 5.43
N THR A 110 7.64 12.11 6.24
CA THR A 110 7.19 12.65 7.53
C THR A 110 6.11 13.72 7.38
N ASN A 111 5.88 14.22 6.16
CA ASN A 111 4.95 15.32 5.89
C ASN A 111 3.82 14.93 4.92
N THR A 112 3.61 13.64 4.68
CA THR A 112 2.55 13.20 3.77
C THR A 112 1.27 12.85 4.50
N LYS A 113 0.15 13.22 3.89
CA LYS A 113 -1.19 12.80 4.31
C LYS A 113 -1.60 11.64 3.41
N PHE A 114 -1.85 10.48 4.00
CA PHE A 114 -2.12 9.27 3.22
C PHE A 114 -3.21 8.40 3.83
N TYR A 115 -3.85 7.63 2.98
CA TYR A 115 -4.79 6.57 3.33
C TYR A 115 -4.42 5.32 2.56
N GLU A 116 -4.17 4.22 3.25
CA GLU A 116 -3.68 2.98 2.66
C GLU A 116 -4.46 1.78 3.18
N VAL A 117 -4.84 0.90 2.28
CA VAL A 117 -5.40 -0.41 2.62
C VAL A 117 -4.36 -1.45 2.24
N TYR A 118 -3.95 -2.27 3.19
CA TYR A 118 -2.94 -3.28 2.93
C TYR A 118 -3.32 -4.63 3.54
N ARG A 119 -2.80 -5.67 2.93
CA ARG A 119 -2.95 -7.04 3.40
C ARG A 119 -1.62 -7.54 3.96
N SER A 120 -1.65 -8.05 5.16
CA SER A 120 -0.52 -8.76 5.75
C SER A 120 -1.03 -10.13 6.20
N GLU A 121 -0.48 -11.19 5.63
CA GLU A 121 -0.97 -12.56 5.83
C GLU A 121 -2.45 -12.68 5.41
N ASP A 122 -3.34 -13.05 6.31
CA ASP A 122 -4.78 -13.18 6.04
C ASP A 122 -5.59 -11.99 6.55
N LEU A 123 -4.91 -10.95 7.01
CA LEU A 123 -5.55 -9.80 7.64
C LEU A 123 -5.46 -8.56 6.75
N VAL A 124 -6.52 -7.77 6.79
CA VAL A 124 -6.58 -6.48 6.09
C VAL A 124 -6.52 -5.36 7.11
N TYR A 125 -5.71 -4.38 6.80
CA TYR A 125 -5.51 -3.20 7.64
C TYR A 125 -5.75 -1.94 6.84
N VAL A 126 -6.20 -0.92 7.55
CA VAL A 126 -6.22 0.45 7.07
C VAL A 126 -5.18 1.24 7.85
N ARG A 127 -4.24 1.83 7.15
CA ARG A 127 -3.24 2.72 7.74
C ARG A 127 -3.42 4.12 7.17
N GLN A 128 -3.50 5.11 8.04
CA GLN A 128 -3.76 6.46 7.60
C GLN A 128 -3.05 7.49 8.47
N ARG A 129 -2.77 8.61 7.86
CA ARG A 129 -2.28 9.80 8.55
C ARG A 129 -2.88 11.04 7.87
N ALA A 130 -3.82 11.69 8.56
CA ALA A 130 -4.42 12.93 8.08
C ALA A 130 -3.63 14.15 8.55
N ASP A 131 -2.99 14.05 9.70
CA ASP A 131 -2.12 15.11 10.25
C ASP A 131 -0.66 14.64 10.18
N PRO A 132 0.19 15.33 9.38
CA PRO A 132 1.60 14.94 9.25
C PRO A 132 2.41 15.03 10.55
N GLN A 133 1.92 15.75 11.55
CA GLN A 133 2.59 15.86 12.85
C GLN A 133 2.32 14.67 13.75
N LEU A 134 1.34 13.85 13.42
CA LEU A 134 0.97 12.67 14.18
C LEU A 134 1.51 11.40 13.52
N ALA A 135 1.74 10.37 14.32
CA ALA A 135 2.11 9.06 13.82
C ALA A 135 0.94 8.43 13.03
N PRO A 136 1.22 7.61 12.00
CA PRO A 136 0.17 6.88 11.31
C PRO A 136 -0.60 5.95 12.25
N ILE A 137 -1.89 5.82 12.00
CA ILE A 137 -2.77 4.91 12.74
C ILE A 137 -3.11 3.72 11.85
N SER A 138 -2.93 2.52 12.37
CA SER A 138 -3.28 1.28 11.67
C SER A 138 -4.40 0.57 12.41
N THR A 139 -5.42 0.17 11.67
CA THR A 139 -6.61 -0.52 12.21
C THR A 139 -6.90 -1.76 11.38
N GLN A 140 -7.16 -2.89 12.04
CA GLN A 140 -7.57 -4.11 11.36
C GLN A 140 -9.03 -4.01 10.93
N VAL A 141 -9.31 -4.43 9.69
CA VAL A 141 -10.67 -4.42 9.11
C VAL A 141 -10.95 -5.77 8.48
N ALA A 142 -12.16 -6.29 8.68
CA ALA A 142 -12.58 -7.51 8.02
C ALA A 142 -12.82 -7.28 6.52
N TYR A 143 -12.52 -8.29 5.68
CA TYR A 143 -12.74 -8.21 4.23
C TYR A 143 -14.17 -7.79 3.88
N GLY A 144 -15.15 -8.38 4.56
CA GLY A 144 -16.55 -8.10 4.29
C GLY A 144 -17.04 -6.72 4.72
N ASP A 145 -16.27 -6.04 5.55
CA ASP A 145 -16.58 -4.68 6.00
C ASP A 145 -16.04 -3.60 5.05
N ILE A 146 -15.14 -3.97 4.15
CA ILE A 146 -14.63 -3.04 3.13
C ILE A 146 -15.60 -3.04 1.95
N ILE A 147 -16.62 -2.23 2.09
CA ILE A 147 -17.68 -2.02 1.10
C ILE A 147 -17.62 -0.56 0.61
N PRO A 148 -18.24 -0.22 -0.52
CA PRO A 148 -18.19 1.15 -1.06
C PRO A 148 -18.63 2.21 -0.05
N LYS A 149 -19.66 1.93 0.73
CA LYS A 149 -20.16 2.87 1.74
C LYS A 149 -19.17 3.12 2.87
N PHE A 150 -18.47 2.07 3.31
CA PHE A 150 -17.40 2.18 4.30
C PHE A 150 -16.28 3.11 3.79
N LEU A 151 -15.82 2.87 2.56
CA LEU A 151 -14.75 3.67 1.97
C LEU A 151 -15.18 5.12 1.72
N GLU A 152 -16.40 5.34 1.28
CA GLU A 152 -16.95 6.68 1.12
C GLU A 152 -16.89 7.46 2.44
N ASN A 153 -17.36 6.86 3.52
CA ASN A 153 -17.35 7.48 4.85
C ASN A 153 -15.92 7.70 5.36
N GLU A 154 -15.04 6.71 5.16
CA GLU A 154 -13.64 6.79 5.61
C GLU A 154 -12.86 7.86 4.86
N LEU A 155 -13.02 7.94 3.54
CA LEU A 155 -12.33 8.92 2.73
C LEU A 155 -12.85 10.34 3.00
N ALA A 156 -14.15 10.49 3.21
CA ALA A 156 -14.73 11.77 3.62
C ALA A 156 -14.17 12.24 4.97
N SER A 157 -14.13 11.36 5.96
CA SER A 157 -13.56 11.66 7.26
C SER A 157 -12.06 11.97 7.18
N PHE A 158 -11.33 11.22 6.35
CA PHE A 158 -9.91 11.45 6.10
C PHE A 158 -9.68 12.84 5.50
N PHE A 159 -10.45 13.23 4.50
CA PHE A 159 -10.38 14.55 3.86
C PHE A 159 -10.66 15.67 4.87
N GLU A 160 -11.72 15.53 5.65
CA GLU A 160 -12.09 16.51 6.67
C GLU A 160 -10.99 16.71 7.73
N ARG A 161 -10.34 15.63 8.13
CA ARG A 161 -9.23 15.70 9.08
C ARG A 161 -7.95 16.23 8.44
N ALA A 162 -7.73 15.92 7.16
CA ALA A 162 -6.56 16.40 6.43
C ALA A 162 -6.63 17.91 6.14
N TYR A 163 -7.83 18.44 5.98
CA TYR A 163 -8.09 19.85 5.71
C TYR A 163 -9.12 20.38 6.68
N PRO A 164 -8.76 20.55 7.96
CA PRO A 164 -9.70 21.01 8.97
C PRO A 164 -10.14 22.45 8.68
N THR A 165 -11.43 22.70 8.87
CA THR A 165 -11.96 24.05 8.81
C THR A 165 -11.63 24.76 10.12
N THR A 166 -10.93 25.87 10.04
CA THR A 166 -10.75 26.74 11.20
C THR A 166 -12.04 27.50 11.46
N SER A 167 -12.73 27.06 12.46
CA SER A 167 -13.85 27.85 13.00
C SER A 167 -13.38 28.68 14.17
#